data_036b2386f1b75975a1caaa66ece01f1a
#
_entry.id   036b2386f1b75975a1caaa66ece01f1a
#
_cell.length_a   1.000
_cell.length_b   1.000
_cell.length_c   1.000
_cell.angle_alpha   90.00
_cell.angle_beta   90.00
_cell.angle_gamma   90.00
#
_symmetry.space_group_name_H-M   'P 1'
#
loop_
_entity.id
_entity.type
_entity.pdbx_description
1 polymer ?
#
loop_
_entity_poly.entity_id
_entity_poly.type
_entity_poly.pdbx_seq_one_letter_code
_entity_poly.pdbx_strand_id
1 'polypeptide(L)'
;MSEPSNIRINPFIGDGGTATYINLTETHIIPSVSPYVIRLNEVPEKQDPSNIRAVWVDSSTGAVTASALTEVAATPAAGEFRPDYSTKADGNDNWNTGMIEFSSVDAGKIVQISYTGMGTLAAVQSNKYPSWYTDRGDGSDGDFMPSADITIGGVKNYKRVFIKAGVTVSVNQQLVIKAKGSVVIAGTINGNGSPGAKGQGGTGGASGGNGGWLTGDDNSDKHREPTAGQDGTGGGYGGAGGGANSSIGGAGGSSRIGIGIDYGGNGGGGGGGAIASSGYTSGGGGGGGYGISIIAPEVALLEGSKISADGGNGENGNSYYTAPGGGGGGGTIIIISNTIKNNAVVSAAGGIAGERTRNRYQVAVDGEAGTITIKQLGAL
;
A
#
# COMPACT_ATOMS: atom_id res chain seq x y z
N MET A 1 -40.36 15.03 17.11
CA MET A 1 -38.89 14.90 17.04
C MET A 1 -38.56 15.17 15.58
N SER A 2 -37.85 16.25 15.29
CA SER A 2 -37.36 16.47 13.93
C SER A 2 -36.57 15.24 13.54
N GLU A 3 -36.83 14.67 12.35
CA GLU A 3 -35.92 13.71 11.75
C GLU A 3 -34.51 14.18 12.03
N PRO A 4 -33.59 13.29 12.40
CA PRO A 4 -32.20 13.61 12.28
C PRO A 4 -31.99 13.87 10.77
N SER A 5 -32.26 15.13 10.40
CA SER A 5 -32.11 15.60 9.05
C SER A 5 -30.74 15.16 8.60
N ASN A 6 -30.70 14.25 7.66
CA ASN A 6 -29.48 13.83 7.04
C ASN A 6 -28.45 13.34 8.08
N ILE A 7 -28.67 12.19 8.67
CA ILE A 7 -27.49 11.37 8.84
C ILE A 7 -26.95 11.27 7.45
N ARG A 8 -26.01 12.13 7.16
CA ARG A 8 -25.26 12.11 5.92
C ARG A 8 -24.55 10.77 5.93
N ILE A 9 -25.21 9.78 5.35
CA ILE A 9 -24.65 8.45 5.12
C ILE A 9 -23.44 8.59 4.19
N ASN A 10 -23.31 9.74 3.56
CA ASN A 10 -22.11 10.14 2.85
C ASN A 10 -21.31 11.18 3.65
N PRO A 11 -20.36 10.74 4.52
CA PRO A 11 -19.44 11.66 5.21
C PRO A 11 -18.51 12.42 4.27
N PHE A 12 -18.58 12.16 2.96
CA PHE A 12 -17.68 12.68 1.93
C PHE A 12 -18.34 13.74 1.04
N ILE A 13 -19.61 14.08 1.25
CA ILE A 13 -20.14 15.32 0.69
C ILE A 13 -19.55 16.43 1.55
N GLY A 14 -18.35 16.84 1.22
CA GLY A 14 -17.73 18.04 1.77
C GLY A 14 -18.60 19.24 1.51
N ASP A 15 -18.43 20.28 2.29
CA ASP A 15 -19.16 21.53 2.24
C ASP A 15 -19.43 22.00 0.80
N GLY A 16 -20.66 21.87 0.33
CA GLY A 16 -21.11 22.35 -0.96
C GLY A 16 -20.99 21.40 -2.15
N GLY A 17 -20.57 20.13 -1.94
CA GLY A 17 -20.60 19.12 -3.00
C GLY A 17 -22.02 18.73 -3.38
N THR A 18 -22.37 18.81 -4.66
CA THR A 18 -23.61 18.25 -5.19
C THR A 18 -23.56 16.75 -5.03
N ALA A 19 -24.59 16.13 -4.41
CA ALA A 19 -24.69 14.68 -4.35
C ALA A 19 -24.65 14.13 -5.79
N THR A 20 -23.73 13.23 -6.08
CA THR A 20 -23.67 12.59 -7.38
C THR A 20 -24.64 11.43 -7.38
N TYR A 21 -25.83 11.67 -7.90
CA TYR A 21 -26.81 10.62 -8.12
C TYR A 21 -26.34 9.71 -9.25
N ILE A 22 -26.49 8.40 -9.05
CA ILE A 22 -26.11 7.38 -10.02
C ILE A 22 -27.29 6.47 -10.32
N ASN A 23 -27.52 6.18 -11.60
CA ASN A 23 -28.50 5.18 -12.00
C ASN A 23 -27.88 3.80 -11.90
N LEU A 24 -28.52 2.93 -11.15
CA LEU A 24 -28.08 1.56 -10.88
C LEU A 24 -29.12 0.55 -11.32
N THR A 25 -28.64 -0.62 -11.69
CA THR A 25 -29.48 -1.80 -11.93
C THR A 25 -28.81 -3.01 -11.26
N GLU A 26 -29.52 -3.66 -10.39
CA GLU A 26 -29.04 -4.80 -9.61
C GLU A 26 -29.99 -5.99 -9.76
N THR A 27 -29.44 -7.20 -9.66
CA THR A 27 -30.25 -8.43 -9.67
C THR A 27 -30.04 -9.15 -8.35
N HIS A 28 -31.16 -9.51 -7.72
CA HIS A 28 -31.18 -10.16 -6.42
C HIS A 28 -32.09 -11.40 -6.44
N ILE A 29 -31.81 -12.35 -5.56
CA ILE A 29 -32.71 -13.46 -5.23
C ILE A 29 -33.40 -13.09 -3.92
N ILE A 30 -34.73 -13.09 -3.92
CA ILE A 30 -35.50 -12.88 -2.71
C ILE A 30 -35.23 -14.06 -1.75
N PRO A 31 -34.88 -13.81 -0.47
CA PRO A 31 -34.60 -14.90 0.48
C PRO A 31 -35.71 -15.94 0.51
N SER A 32 -35.38 -17.22 0.60
CA SER A 32 -36.33 -18.32 0.68
C SER A 32 -36.96 -18.46 2.06
N VAL A 33 -36.44 -17.75 3.05
CA VAL A 33 -36.90 -17.73 4.45
C VAL A 33 -37.01 -16.28 4.95
N SER A 34 -37.89 -16.05 5.96
CA SER A 34 -38.03 -14.74 6.60
C SER A 34 -36.70 -14.27 7.25
N PRO A 35 -36.41 -12.97 7.18
CA PRO A 35 -37.16 -11.90 6.52
C PRO A 35 -36.95 -11.91 4.99
N TYR A 36 -38.03 -11.67 4.26
CA TYR A 36 -38.02 -11.60 2.79
C TYR A 36 -37.56 -10.22 2.32
N VAL A 37 -36.37 -9.83 2.76
CA VAL A 37 -35.77 -8.51 2.54
C VAL A 37 -34.46 -8.65 1.79
N ILE A 38 -34.27 -7.83 0.78
CA ILE A 38 -32.96 -7.64 0.14
C ILE A 38 -32.40 -6.28 0.54
N ARG A 39 -31.10 -6.13 0.44
CA ARG A 39 -30.42 -4.87 0.61
C ARG A 39 -29.77 -4.46 -0.70
N LEU A 40 -30.09 -3.26 -1.17
CA LEU A 40 -29.45 -2.66 -2.33
C LEU A 40 -28.00 -2.32 -2.02
N ASN A 41 -27.15 -2.34 -3.04
CA ASN A 41 -25.76 -1.96 -2.92
C ASN A 41 -25.58 -0.47 -2.64
N GLU A 42 -26.58 0.34 -3.03
CA GLU A 42 -26.63 1.79 -2.82
C GLU A 42 -27.93 2.17 -2.14
N VAL A 43 -27.91 3.23 -1.36
CA VAL A 43 -29.13 3.81 -0.78
C VAL A 43 -29.89 4.54 -1.90
N PRO A 44 -31.14 4.18 -2.17
CA PRO A 44 -31.93 4.86 -3.21
C PRO A 44 -32.25 6.31 -2.80
N GLU A 45 -32.29 7.19 -3.76
CA GLU A 45 -32.80 8.53 -3.56
C GLU A 45 -34.29 8.44 -3.24
N LYS A 46 -34.71 9.06 -2.13
CA LYS A 46 -36.11 9.13 -1.76
C LYS A 46 -36.82 10.15 -2.64
N GLN A 47 -37.73 9.69 -3.49
CA GLN A 47 -38.54 10.52 -4.36
C GLN A 47 -40.03 10.14 -4.26
N ASP A 48 -40.90 11.09 -4.58
CA ASP A 48 -42.32 10.87 -4.70
C ASP A 48 -42.82 11.44 -6.07
N PRO A 49 -43.19 10.54 -7.02
CA PRO A 49 -43.21 9.09 -6.95
C PRO A 49 -41.81 8.48 -6.88
N SER A 50 -41.72 7.28 -6.33
CA SER A 50 -40.44 6.56 -6.20
C SER A 50 -39.76 6.38 -7.57
N ASN A 51 -38.43 6.44 -7.57
CA ASN A 51 -37.61 6.12 -8.74
C ASN A 51 -37.21 4.64 -8.82
N ILE A 52 -37.69 3.81 -7.89
CA ILE A 52 -37.39 2.38 -7.84
C ILE A 52 -38.32 1.63 -8.80
N ARG A 53 -37.72 0.87 -9.71
CA ARG A 53 -38.44 -0.04 -10.58
C ARG A 53 -37.94 -1.46 -10.38
N ALA A 54 -38.80 -2.36 -9.95
CA ALA A 54 -38.52 -3.77 -9.79
C ALA A 54 -39.24 -4.58 -10.88
N VAL A 55 -38.57 -5.56 -11.46
CA VAL A 55 -39.10 -6.47 -12.51
C VAL A 55 -38.61 -7.89 -12.25
N TRP A 56 -39.41 -8.90 -12.63
CA TRP A 56 -38.98 -10.29 -12.51
C TRP A 56 -37.93 -10.64 -13.56
N VAL A 57 -37.03 -11.54 -13.17
CA VAL A 57 -36.08 -12.19 -14.08
C VAL A 57 -36.43 -13.67 -14.15
N ASP A 58 -36.59 -14.18 -15.35
CA ASP A 58 -36.82 -15.61 -15.60
C ASP A 58 -35.56 -16.40 -15.23
N SER A 59 -35.69 -17.34 -14.30
CA SER A 59 -34.56 -18.11 -13.78
C SER A 59 -33.94 -19.07 -14.80
N SER A 60 -34.65 -19.40 -15.86
CA SER A 60 -34.18 -20.32 -16.89
C SER A 60 -33.50 -19.66 -18.07
N THR A 61 -33.95 -18.45 -18.41
CA THR A 61 -33.47 -17.72 -19.59
C THR A 61 -32.64 -16.48 -19.22
N GLY A 62 -32.75 -15.99 -17.97
CA GLY A 62 -32.16 -14.70 -17.56
C GLY A 62 -32.90 -13.49 -18.14
N ALA A 63 -34.02 -13.70 -18.85
CA ALA A 63 -34.77 -12.63 -19.48
C ALA A 63 -35.57 -11.81 -18.44
N VAL A 64 -35.58 -10.52 -18.62
CA VAL A 64 -36.36 -9.58 -17.81
C VAL A 64 -37.80 -9.53 -18.30
N THR A 65 -38.77 -9.64 -17.39
CA THR A 65 -40.18 -9.53 -17.74
C THR A 65 -40.59 -8.08 -18.03
N ALA A 66 -41.59 -7.88 -18.89
CA ALA A 66 -42.07 -6.53 -19.24
C ALA A 66 -42.85 -5.89 -18.07
N SER A 67 -43.47 -6.70 -17.21
CA SER A 67 -44.31 -6.21 -16.12
C SER A 67 -43.48 -5.84 -14.90
N ALA A 68 -43.59 -4.57 -14.46
CA ALA A 68 -42.98 -4.11 -13.21
C ALA A 68 -43.82 -4.55 -12.01
N LEU A 69 -43.16 -4.79 -10.88
CA LEU A 69 -43.79 -4.97 -9.59
C LEU A 69 -44.37 -3.62 -9.12
N THR A 70 -45.35 -3.70 -8.24
CA THR A 70 -46.01 -2.50 -7.67
C THR A 70 -45.35 -2.13 -6.34
N GLU A 71 -44.93 -0.86 -6.20
CA GLU A 71 -44.50 -0.33 -4.91
C GLU A 71 -45.68 -0.06 -4.02
N VAL A 72 -45.58 -0.45 -2.74
CA VAL A 72 -46.64 -0.27 -1.72
C VAL A 72 -46.06 0.30 -0.42
N ALA A 73 -46.90 1.01 0.34
CA ALA A 73 -46.54 1.49 1.65
C ALA A 73 -46.88 0.46 2.78
N ALA A 74 -47.80 -0.48 2.49
CA ALA A 74 -48.21 -1.55 3.40
C ALA A 74 -47.31 -2.81 3.21
N THR A 75 -47.60 -3.87 3.98
CA THR A 75 -46.95 -5.17 3.80
C THR A 75 -47.18 -5.69 2.38
N PRO A 76 -46.15 -6.04 1.62
CA PRO A 76 -46.27 -6.43 0.22
C PRO A 76 -47.09 -7.73 0.05
N ALA A 77 -47.98 -7.74 -0.93
CA ALA A 77 -48.59 -8.93 -1.49
C ALA A 77 -47.75 -9.49 -2.64
N ALA A 78 -48.16 -10.61 -3.26
CA ALA A 78 -47.46 -11.19 -4.38
C ALA A 78 -47.32 -10.21 -5.55
N GLY A 79 -46.09 -10.00 -6.04
CA GLY A 79 -45.79 -9.03 -7.09
C GLY A 79 -45.68 -7.58 -6.61
N GLU A 80 -45.63 -7.36 -5.32
CA GLU A 80 -45.41 -6.04 -4.72
C GLU A 80 -44.10 -5.96 -3.95
N PHE A 81 -43.60 -4.75 -3.75
CA PHE A 81 -42.42 -4.50 -2.92
C PHE A 81 -42.58 -3.20 -2.11
N ARG A 82 -41.84 -3.11 -1.01
CA ARG A 82 -41.86 -1.94 -0.12
C ARG A 82 -40.43 -1.53 0.23
N PRO A 83 -39.98 -0.35 -0.21
CA PRO A 83 -38.76 0.27 0.30
C PRO A 83 -38.90 0.61 1.78
N ASP A 84 -37.83 0.56 2.53
CA ASP A 84 -37.81 0.85 3.97
C ASP A 84 -38.09 2.32 4.33
N TYR A 85 -37.98 3.21 3.34
CA TYR A 85 -38.34 4.61 3.50
C TYR A 85 -39.81 4.94 3.19
N SER A 86 -40.60 3.95 2.73
CA SER A 86 -42.02 4.16 2.45
C SER A 86 -42.77 4.51 3.73
N THR A 87 -43.71 5.45 3.61
CA THR A 87 -44.57 5.84 4.74
C THR A 87 -45.37 4.66 5.22
N LYS A 88 -45.26 4.33 6.52
CA LYS A 88 -46.11 3.32 7.14
C LYS A 88 -47.56 3.82 7.30
N ALA A 89 -48.50 2.88 7.52
CA ALA A 89 -49.87 3.19 7.78
C ALA A 89 -50.11 4.12 9.01
N ASP A 90 -49.15 4.18 9.92
CA ASP A 90 -49.13 5.09 11.08
C ASP A 90 -48.63 6.52 10.76
N GLY A 91 -48.29 6.79 9.50
CA GLY A 91 -47.80 8.10 9.04
C GLY A 91 -46.32 8.40 9.37
N ASN A 92 -45.60 7.46 9.95
CA ASN A 92 -44.20 7.63 10.25
C ASN A 92 -43.34 7.15 9.09
N ASP A 93 -42.44 8.00 8.60
CA ASP A 93 -41.40 7.61 7.62
C ASP A 93 -40.39 6.66 8.24
N ASN A 94 -40.03 5.64 7.50
CA ASN A 94 -38.93 4.77 7.86
C ASN A 94 -37.59 5.37 7.47
N TRP A 95 -36.55 4.80 8.04
CA TRP A 95 -35.18 5.11 7.65
C TRP A 95 -34.88 4.59 6.26
N ASN A 96 -34.28 5.41 5.43
CA ASN A 96 -33.78 5.00 4.12
C ASN A 96 -32.42 4.31 4.27
N THR A 97 -32.42 2.97 4.36
CA THR A 97 -31.19 2.17 4.48
C THR A 97 -30.91 1.31 3.25
N GLY A 98 -31.77 1.41 2.22
CA GLY A 98 -31.69 0.63 1.00
C GLY A 98 -32.23 -0.79 1.15
N MET A 99 -33.05 -1.04 2.13
CA MET A 99 -33.74 -2.33 2.27
C MET A 99 -35.05 -2.31 1.51
N ILE A 100 -35.32 -3.42 0.80
CA ILE A 100 -36.54 -3.65 0.04
C ILE A 100 -37.19 -4.92 0.56
N GLU A 101 -38.43 -4.81 1.05
CA GLU A 101 -39.22 -5.94 1.51
C GLU A 101 -40.12 -6.49 0.40
N PHE A 102 -40.26 -7.81 0.35
CA PHE A 102 -41.12 -8.54 -0.58
C PHE A 102 -42.08 -9.43 0.13
N SER A 103 -43.08 -9.93 -0.61
CA SER A 103 -43.99 -10.94 -0.13
C SER A 103 -43.32 -12.30 0.10
N SER A 104 -43.76 -13.03 1.12
CA SER A 104 -43.37 -14.44 1.31
C SER A 104 -43.73 -15.35 0.11
N VAL A 105 -44.72 -14.97 -0.68
CA VAL A 105 -45.17 -15.70 -1.90
C VAL A 105 -44.14 -15.54 -3.02
N ASP A 106 -43.27 -14.53 -2.96
CA ASP A 106 -42.22 -14.24 -3.93
C ASP A 106 -40.84 -14.79 -3.52
N ALA A 107 -40.80 -15.53 -2.41
CA ALA A 107 -39.58 -16.15 -1.90
C ALA A 107 -38.89 -17.00 -2.98
N GLY A 108 -37.57 -16.85 -3.12
CA GLY A 108 -36.74 -17.56 -4.08
C GLY A 108 -36.83 -17.06 -5.55
N LYS A 109 -37.71 -16.12 -5.85
CA LYS A 109 -37.76 -15.50 -7.18
C LYS A 109 -36.60 -14.55 -7.39
N ILE A 110 -36.24 -14.33 -8.65
CA ILE A 110 -35.19 -13.39 -9.05
C ILE A 110 -35.84 -12.09 -9.47
N VAL A 111 -35.36 -10.98 -8.89
CA VAL A 111 -35.83 -9.63 -9.18
C VAL A 111 -34.66 -8.77 -9.66
N GLN A 112 -34.89 -7.99 -10.70
CA GLN A 112 -33.99 -6.91 -11.14
C GLN A 112 -34.58 -5.57 -10.69
N ILE A 113 -33.75 -4.76 -10.04
CA ILE A 113 -34.18 -3.48 -9.48
C ILE A 113 -33.30 -2.39 -10.10
N SER A 114 -33.97 -1.40 -10.72
CA SER A 114 -33.35 -0.20 -11.25
C SER A 114 -33.78 1.00 -10.43
N TYR A 115 -32.84 1.85 -10.04
CA TYR A 115 -33.10 3.00 -9.17
C TYR A 115 -31.99 4.07 -9.33
N THR A 116 -32.28 5.27 -8.84
CA THR A 116 -31.26 6.30 -8.66
C THR A 116 -30.72 6.24 -7.25
N GLY A 117 -29.45 5.93 -7.10
CA GLY A 117 -28.75 5.90 -5.83
C GLY A 117 -28.24 7.26 -5.38
N MET A 118 -28.06 7.45 -4.08
CA MET A 118 -27.57 8.70 -3.48
C MET A 118 -26.06 8.93 -3.67
N GLY A 119 -25.36 8.05 -4.38
CA GLY A 119 -23.92 8.16 -4.61
C GLY A 119 -23.07 7.66 -3.45
N THR A 120 -23.64 6.96 -2.47
CA THR A 120 -22.89 6.37 -1.35
C THR A 120 -21.98 5.23 -1.82
N LEU A 121 -22.42 4.46 -2.82
CA LEU A 121 -21.60 3.43 -3.44
C LEU A 121 -20.39 4.04 -4.17
N ALA A 122 -20.60 5.13 -4.91
CA ALA A 122 -19.50 5.85 -5.56
C ALA A 122 -18.51 6.39 -4.52
N ALA A 123 -19.00 6.91 -3.39
CA ALA A 123 -18.18 7.33 -2.28
C ALA A 123 -17.48 6.14 -1.60
N VAL A 124 -18.19 5.04 -1.38
CA VAL A 124 -17.60 3.80 -0.83
C VAL A 124 -16.60 3.19 -1.81
N GLN A 125 -16.87 3.21 -3.11
CA GLN A 125 -15.92 2.74 -4.13
C GLN A 125 -14.72 3.67 -4.24
N SER A 126 -14.91 4.99 -4.18
CA SER A 126 -13.81 5.95 -4.12
C SER A 126 -13.00 5.82 -2.84
N ASN A 127 -13.63 5.36 -1.73
CA ASN A 127 -12.98 5.11 -0.45
C ASN A 127 -12.56 3.66 -0.24
N LYS A 128 -13.06 2.72 -1.03
CA LYS A 128 -12.53 1.36 -1.06
C LYS A 128 -11.03 1.37 -1.35
N TYR A 129 -10.61 2.39 -2.07
CA TYR A 129 -9.21 2.66 -2.35
C TYR A 129 -8.93 4.15 -2.12
N PRO A 130 -7.89 4.51 -1.35
CA PRO A 130 -7.42 5.88 -1.26
C PRO A 130 -7.29 6.49 -2.66
N SER A 131 -7.61 7.78 -2.81
CA SER A 131 -7.61 8.46 -4.14
C SER A 131 -6.31 8.28 -4.93
N TRP A 132 -5.19 8.12 -4.23
CA TRP A 132 -3.90 7.87 -4.85
C TRP A 132 -3.78 6.49 -5.52
N TYR A 133 -4.66 5.52 -5.22
CA TYR A 133 -4.70 4.21 -5.90
C TYR A 133 -5.15 4.35 -7.36
N THR A 134 -5.94 5.35 -7.66
CA THR A 134 -6.46 5.62 -9.01
C THR A 134 -5.76 6.79 -9.69
N ASP A 135 -4.89 7.50 -8.98
CA ASP A 135 -4.13 8.62 -9.52
C ASP A 135 -2.99 8.13 -10.42
N ARG A 136 -3.28 8.09 -11.70
CA ARG A 136 -2.36 7.66 -12.78
C ARG A 136 -1.53 8.80 -13.36
N GLY A 137 -1.56 9.97 -12.73
CA GLY A 137 -0.87 11.15 -13.21
C GLY A 137 -1.44 11.72 -14.51
N ASP A 138 -0.81 12.76 -15.03
CA ASP A 138 -1.24 13.48 -16.21
C ASP A 138 -0.54 13.09 -17.52
N GLY A 139 0.50 12.25 -17.43
CA GLY A 139 1.29 11.81 -18.58
C GLY A 139 2.27 12.87 -19.10
N SER A 140 2.55 13.92 -18.31
CA SER A 140 3.41 15.06 -18.69
C SER A 140 4.85 14.67 -19.01
N ASP A 141 5.37 13.58 -18.40
CA ASP A 141 6.73 13.08 -18.65
C ASP A 141 6.84 12.24 -19.95
N GLY A 142 5.74 12.08 -20.69
CA GLY A 142 5.76 11.35 -21.97
C GLY A 142 5.86 9.83 -21.82
N ASP A 143 6.43 9.16 -22.84
CA ASP A 143 6.71 7.73 -22.81
C ASP A 143 8.09 7.47 -22.18
N PHE A 144 8.19 6.52 -21.28
CA PHE A 144 9.45 6.10 -20.66
C PHE A 144 9.91 4.76 -21.22
N MET A 145 10.88 4.80 -22.12
CA MET A 145 11.42 3.61 -22.79
C MET A 145 12.97 3.70 -22.83
N PRO A 146 13.66 3.53 -21.68
CA PRO A 146 15.09 3.67 -21.62
C PRO A 146 15.79 2.63 -22.49
N SER A 147 16.79 3.07 -23.25
CA SER A 147 17.61 2.22 -24.12
C SER A 147 18.85 1.65 -23.43
N ALA A 148 19.25 2.23 -22.30
CA ALA A 148 20.39 1.86 -21.47
C ALA A 148 20.03 2.06 -19.99
N ASP A 149 20.93 1.61 -19.11
CA ASP A 149 20.81 1.82 -17.68
C ASP A 149 20.66 3.30 -17.33
N ILE A 150 19.76 3.59 -16.39
CA ILE A 150 19.43 4.96 -16.01
C ILE A 150 19.13 5.04 -14.50
N THR A 151 19.40 6.21 -13.94
CA THR A 151 19.03 6.50 -12.54
C THR A 151 17.90 7.51 -12.49
N ILE A 152 16.81 7.19 -11.78
CA ILE A 152 15.66 8.07 -11.63
C ILE A 152 15.16 8.05 -10.18
N GLY A 153 14.31 9.04 -9.84
CA GLY A 153 13.60 9.11 -8.58
C GLY A 153 12.55 10.22 -8.60
N GLY A 154 11.82 10.35 -7.49
CA GLY A 154 10.71 11.28 -7.37
C GLY A 154 9.42 10.79 -8.04
N VAL A 155 8.44 11.67 -8.15
CA VAL A 155 7.16 11.38 -8.81
C VAL A 155 7.31 11.58 -10.32
N LYS A 156 6.91 10.58 -11.09
CA LYS A 156 6.95 10.56 -12.55
C LYS A 156 5.55 10.29 -13.11
N ASN A 157 5.12 11.10 -14.06
CA ASN A 157 3.80 11.05 -14.68
C ASN A 157 3.92 10.67 -16.16
N TYR A 158 4.05 9.37 -16.43
CA TYR A 158 4.28 8.87 -17.78
C TYR A 158 2.98 8.63 -18.56
N LYS A 159 3.07 8.66 -19.89
CA LYS A 159 2.01 8.12 -20.76
C LYS A 159 2.06 6.60 -20.74
N ARG A 160 3.21 6.02 -20.98
CA ARG A 160 3.48 4.56 -20.96
C ARG A 160 4.89 4.32 -20.45
N VAL A 161 5.11 3.13 -19.90
CA VAL A 161 6.43 2.69 -19.43
C VAL A 161 6.76 1.34 -20.05
N PHE A 162 7.96 1.23 -20.64
CA PHE A 162 8.52 -0.03 -21.09
C PHE A 162 10.00 -0.11 -20.72
N ILE A 163 10.33 -0.95 -19.75
CA ILE A 163 11.72 -1.24 -19.38
C ILE A 163 12.08 -2.56 -20.02
N LYS A 164 12.90 -2.49 -21.09
CA LYS A 164 13.30 -3.68 -21.85
C LYS A 164 14.26 -4.58 -21.07
N ALA A 165 14.33 -5.85 -21.44
CA ALA A 165 15.28 -6.81 -20.87
C ALA A 165 16.74 -6.30 -20.99
N GLY A 166 17.52 -6.52 -19.94
CA GLY A 166 18.91 -6.07 -19.85
C GLY A 166 19.10 -4.61 -19.45
N VAL A 167 18.01 -3.82 -19.29
CA VAL A 167 18.08 -2.45 -18.78
C VAL A 167 17.79 -2.42 -17.29
N THR A 168 18.62 -1.70 -16.54
CA THR A 168 18.45 -1.43 -15.13
C THR A 168 18.05 0.03 -14.89
N VAL A 169 16.92 0.23 -14.25
CA VAL A 169 16.49 1.52 -13.71
C VAL A 169 16.88 1.56 -12.24
N SER A 170 17.94 2.31 -11.92
CA SER A 170 18.39 2.51 -10.53
C SER A 170 17.61 3.64 -9.88
N VAL A 171 17.26 3.43 -8.61
CA VAL A 171 16.49 4.39 -7.82
C VAL A 171 17.43 5.12 -6.86
N ASN A 172 17.44 6.46 -6.89
CA ASN A 172 18.31 7.28 -6.03
C ASN A 172 17.56 8.09 -4.96
N GLN A 173 16.25 8.05 -5.01
CA GLN A 173 15.33 8.55 -3.98
C GLN A 173 14.03 7.79 -4.17
N GLN A 174 13.04 7.97 -3.29
CA GLN A 174 11.73 7.36 -3.49
C GLN A 174 11.25 7.55 -4.94
N LEU A 175 10.76 6.48 -5.56
CA LEU A 175 10.25 6.48 -6.93
C LEU A 175 8.76 6.20 -6.96
N VAL A 176 7.99 7.12 -7.54
CA VAL A 176 6.57 6.92 -7.80
C VAL A 176 6.34 7.02 -9.31
N ILE A 177 5.99 5.92 -9.93
CA ILE A 177 5.62 5.84 -11.34
C ILE A 177 4.10 5.86 -11.44
N LYS A 178 3.56 6.91 -12.02
CA LYS A 178 2.16 7.02 -12.42
C LYS A 178 2.09 6.95 -13.94
N ALA A 179 1.25 6.08 -14.49
CA ALA A 179 1.11 5.95 -15.93
C ALA A 179 -0.35 5.92 -16.37
N LYS A 180 -0.67 6.72 -17.41
CA LYS A 180 -2.01 6.70 -18.04
C LYS A 180 -2.28 5.42 -18.83
N GLY A 181 -1.25 4.85 -19.40
CA GLY A 181 -1.28 3.59 -20.15
C GLY A 181 -0.58 2.46 -19.39
N SER A 182 -0.19 1.43 -20.12
CA SER A 182 0.45 0.25 -19.54
C SER A 182 1.86 0.52 -19.04
N VAL A 183 2.24 -0.22 -17.99
CA VAL A 183 3.60 -0.35 -17.50
C VAL A 183 4.05 -1.78 -17.76
N VAL A 184 5.06 -1.95 -18.60
CA VAL A 184 5.65 -3.26 -18.92
C VAL A 184 7.11 -3.28 -18.48
N ILE A 185 7.47 -4.24 -17.65
CA ILE A 185 8.81 -4.41 -17.12
C ILE A 185 9.34 -5.78 -17.54
N ALA A 186 10.36 -5.77 -18.40
CA ALA A 186 11.15 -6.93 -18.78
C ALA A 186 12.58 -6.85 -18.22
N GLY A 187 13.00 -5.67 -17.79
CA GLY A 187 14.31 -5.38 -17.19
C GLY A 187 14.25 -5.34 -15.65
N THR A 188 15.05 -4.48 -15.06
CA THR A 188 15.20 -4.38 -13.61
C THR A 188 14.87 -2.98 -13.11
N ILE A 189 14.11 -2.87 -12.01
CA ILE A 189 14.06 -1.66 -11.17
C ILE A 189 14.81 -1.99 -9.88
N ASN A 190 15.92 -1.27 -9.64
CA ASN A 190 16.82 -1.50 -8.51
C ASN A 190 16.76 -0.32 -7.54
N GLY A 191 16.06 -0.50 -6.44
CA GLY A 191 15.98 0.42 -5.32
C GLY A 191 16.65 -0.12 -4.05
N ASN A 192 17.66 -0.95 -4.19
CA ASN A 192 18.38 -1.50 -3.04
C ASN A 192 19.19 -0.43 -2.31
N GLY A 193 19.30 -0.55 -1.00
CA GLY A 193 20.29 0.18 -0.22
C GLY A 193 21.70 -0.30 -0.52
N SER A 194 22.68 0.60 -0.45
CA SER A 194 24.08 0.20 -0.60
C SER A 194 24.61 -0.41 0.69
N PRO A 195 25.57 -1.33 0.58
CA PRO A 195 26.22 -1.89 1.76
C PRO A 195 26.95 -0.82 2.57
N GLY A 196 27.10 -1.04 3.86
CA GLY A 196 28.03 -0.28 4.70
C GLY A 196 29.47 -0.50 4.25
N ALA A 197 30.32 0.45 4.54
CA ALA A 197 31.76 0.36 4.34
C ALA A 197 32.48 0.64 5.66
N LYS A 198 33.79 0.40 5.68
CA LYS A 198 34.61 0.64 6.86
C LYS A 198 34.49 2.10 7.33
N GLY A 199 33.92 2.30 8.51
CA GLY A 199 33.67 3.61 9.08
C GLY A 199 32.57 4.44 8.46
N GLN A 200 31.89 3.96 7.41
CA GLN A 200 30.86 4.69 6.68
C GLN A 200 29.59 3.87 6.55
N GLY A 201 28.47 4.47 6.86
CA GLY A 201 27.15 3.89 6.62
C GLY A 201 26.83 3.82 5.12
N GLY A 202 26.08 2.78 4.72
CA GLY A 202 25.52 2.65 3.37
C GLY A 202 24.46 3.73 3.09
N THR A 203 24.29 4.07 1.83
CA THR A 203 23.24 5.00 1.36
C THR A 203 22.02 4.22 0.85
N GLY A 204 20.85 4.84 0.89
CA GLY A 204 19.62 4.19 0.44
C GLY A 204 18.40 5.07 0.68
N GLY A 205 17.22 4.48 0.75
CA GLY A 205 15.98 5.14 1.17
C GLY A 205 16.10 5.77 2.55
N ALA A 206 17.01 5.21 3.36
CA ALA A 206 17.55 5.80 4.56
C ALA A 206 19.03 5.46 4.66
N SER A 207 19.83 6.35 5.25
CA SER A 207 21.26 6.12 5.39
C SER A 207 21.55 5.18 6.56
N GLY A 208 22.48 4.25 6.37
CA GLY A 208 23.06 3.46 7.45
C GLY A 208 23.88 4.36 8.39
N GLY A 209 23.97 3.98 9.66
CA GLY A 209 24.81 4.66 10.63
C GLY A 209 26.30 4.45 10.35
N ASN A 210 27.10 5.47 10.59
CA ASN A 210 28.56 5.34 10.48
C ASN A 210 29.11 4.48 11.61
N GLY A 211 30.17 3.70 11.32
CA GLY A 211 30.91 2.96 12.34
C GLY A 211 31.59 3.93 13.32
N GLY A 212 31.62 3.53 14.59
CA GLY A 212 32.38 4.25 15.59
C GLY A 212 33.89 4.09 15.38
N TRP A 213 34.67 5.04 15.85
CA TRP A 213 36.13 5.04 15.76
C TRP A 213 36.77 5.53 17.06
N LEU A 214 38.05 5.19 17.25
CA LEU A 214 38.85 5.76 18.33
C LEU A 214 39.70 6.90 17.78
N THR A 215 39.62 8.05 18.42
CA THR A 215 40.53 9.16 18.19
C THR A 215 41.61 9.14 19.26
N GLY A 216 42.87 9.08 18.87
CA GLY A 216 44.01 9.38 19.74
C GLY A 216 45.22 8.47 19.57
N ASP A 217 46.35 9.08 19.26
CA ASP A 217 47.68 8.54 19.42
C ASP A 217 48.02 8.54 20.92
N ASP A 218 47.89 7.45 21.60
CA ASP A 218 48.58 7.32 22.88
C ASP A 218 48.72 5.87 23.33
N ASN A 219 49.97 5.51 23.63
CA ASN A 219 50.43 4.27 24.18
C ASN A 219 50.17 4.13 25.70
N SER A 220 49.21 4.87 26.22
CA SER A 220 48.88 4.80 27.66
C SER A 220 47.65 3.91 27.87
N ASP A 221 47.80 2.95 28.77
CA ASP A 221 46.79 2.00 29.28
C ASP A 221 45.49 2.65 29.85
N LYS A 222 45.17 3.85 29.50
CA LYS A 222 43.93 4.50 29.88
C LYS A 222 42.85 4.12 28.86
N HIS A 223 41.96 3.29 29.29
CA HIS A 223 40.71 2.96 28.59
C HIS A 223 40.00 4.26 28.15
N ARG A 224 40.24 4.69 26.91
CA ARG A 224 39.36 5.69 26.28
C ARG A 224 38.09 4.98 25.88
N GLU A 225 36.96 5.52 26.27
CA GLU A 225 35.68 4.99 25.86
C GLU A 225 35.57 5.06 24.32
N PRO A 226 35.32 3.93 23.64
CA PRO A 226 35.11 3.96 22.21
C PRO A 226 33.86 4.75 21.88
N THR A 227 33.88 5.54 20.81
CA THR A 227 32.66 6.22 20.35
C THR A 227 31.65 5.17 19.90
N ALA A 228 30.40 5.36 20.31
CA ALA A 228 29.30 4.54 19.82
C ALA A 228 29.16 4.72 18.31
N GLY A 229 28.71 3.70 17.60
CA GLY A 229 28.29 3.81 16.22
C GLY A 229 27.09 4.78 16.11
N GLN A 230 26.98 5.46 14.99
CA GLN A 230 25.84 6.35 14.76
C GLN A 230 24.58 5.55 14.43
N ASP A 231 23.44 6.08 14.81
CA ASP A 231 22.14 5.52 14.44
C ASP A 231 21.90 5.69 12.94
N GLY A 232 21.22 4.72 12.33
CA GLY A 232 20.67 4.84 10.98
C GLY A 232 19.54 5.87 10.93
N THR A 233 19.37 6.55 9.81
CA THR A 233 18.29 7.53 9.61
C THR A 233 17.14 6.96 8.79
N GLY A 234 15.93 7.42 9.02
CA GLY A 234 14.75 7.15 8.18
C GLY A 234 13.71 6.22 8.80
N GLY A 235 12.67 5.82 8.05
CA GLY A 235 11.45 5.19 8.54
C GLY A 235 11.26 3.70 8.18
N GLY A 236 11.78 2.67 8.83
CA GLY A 236 11.62 1.19 8.73
C GLY A 236 12.61 0.54 9.69
N TYR A 237 12.65 -0.75 9.88
CA TYR A 237 13.54 -1.41 10.86
C TYR A 237 14.90 -1.77 10.25
N GLY A 238 15.91 -0.94 10.47
CA GLY A 238 17.29 -1.34 10.24
C GLY A 238 17.84 -2.17 11.40
N GLY A 239 18.75 -3.09 11.13
CA GLY A 239 19.44 -3.88 12.15
C GLY A 239 20.35 -3.00 13.03
N ALA A 240 20.40 -3.27 14.32
CA ALA A 240 21.35 -2.62 15.23
C ALA A 240 22.80 -3.03 14.93
N GLY A 241 23.73 -2.09 15.01
CA GLY A 241 25.15 -2.36 14.90
C GLY A 241 25.67 -3.15 16.10
N GLY A 242 26.71 -3.98 15.90
CA GLY A 242 27.42 -4.66 16.98
C GLY A 242 28.22 -3.70 17.85
N GLY A 243 28.24 -3.90 19.17
CA GLY A 243 29.06 -3.14 20.11
C GLY A 243 30.36 -3.86 20.44
N ALA A 244 31.41 -3.13 20.79
CA ALA A 244 32.67 -3.66 21.27
C ALA A 244 32.81 -3.43 22.79
N ASN A 245 33.10 -4.47 23.54
CA ASN A 245 33.43 -4.52 24.99
C ASN A 245 32.65 -3.67 26.00
N SER A 246 32.29 -2.54 25.84
CA SER A 246 31.45 -1.66 26.68
C SER A 246 30.80 -0.55 25.85
N SER A 247 31.07 -0.53 24.56
CA SER A 247 30.41 0.39 23.65
C SER A 247 29.17 -0.25 23.04
N ILE A 248 28.11 0.50 23.05
CA ILE A 248 26.84 0.14 22.43
C ILE A 248 26.98 0.42 20.93
N GLY A 249 26.64 -0.58 20.08
CA GLY A 249 26.48 -0.35 18.65
C GLY A 249 25.36 0.67 18.39
N GLY A 250 25.41 1.37 17.28
CA GLY A 250 24.33 2.25 16.86
C GLY A 250 23.01 1.48 16.71
N ALA A 251 21.91 2.08 17.13
CA ALA A 251 20.59 1.52 16.96
C ALA A 251 20.21 1.54 15.48
N GLY A 252 19.46 0.53 15.02
CA GLY A 252 18.78 0.60 13.73
C GLY A 252 17.79 1.75 13.71
N GLY A 253 17.56 2.33 12.53
CA GLY A 253 16.54 3.38 12.38
C GLY A 253 15.15 2.87 12.79
N SER A 254 14.34 3.72 13.41
CA SER A 254 12.99 3.37 13.87
C SER A 254 11.97 3.37 12.72
N SER A 255 10.99 2.45 12.76
CA SER A 255 9.94 2.40 11.74
C SER A 255 9.03 3.61 11.83
N ARG A 256 8.65 4.18 10.69
CA ARG A 256 7.45 5.00 10.59
C ARG A 256 6.33 4.13 10.03
N ILE A 257 5.34 3.86 10.85
CA ILE A 257 4.05 3.36 10.37
C ILE A 257 3.33 4.56 9.77
N GLY A 258 3.36 4.70 8.46
CA GLY A 258 2.64 5.73 7.72
C GLY A 258 1.82 5.12 6.60
N ILE A 259 0.58 5.55 6.48
CA ILE A 259 -0.31 5.19 5.38
C ILE A 259 -0.05 6.19 4.25
N GLY A 260 0.87 5.86 3.33
CA GLY A 260 1.18 6.75 2.20
C GLY A 260 2.26 6.16 1.29
N ILE A 261 2.40 6.73 0.09
CA ILE A 261 3.32 6.29 -0.97
C ILE A 261 4.79 6.63 -0.68
N ASP A 262 5.08 7.25 0.47
CA ASP A 262 6.32 8.00 0.70
C ASP A 262 7.38 7.28 1.56
N TYR A 263 7.36 5.95 1.63
CA TYR A 263 8.22 5.24 2.57
C TYR A 263 9.26 4.36 1.91
N GLY A 264 10.53 4.81 1.98
CA GLY A 264 11.71 3.97 1.80
C GLY A 264 12.00 3.13 3.06
N GLY A 265 12.78 2.08 2.92
CA GLY A 265 13.28 1.28 4.03
C GLY A 265 14.30 2.06 4.85
N ASN A 266 14.57 1.58 6.08
CA ASN A 266 15.52 2.19 6.99
C ASN A 266 16.95 1.73 6.78
N GLY A 267 17.89 2.63 7.09
CA GLY A 267 19.29 2.28 7.23
C GLY A 267 19.56 1.41 8.45
N GLY A 268 20.52 0.50 8.33
CA GLY A 268 21.06 -0.24 9.47
C GLY A 268 21.89 0.65 10.38
N GLY A 269 21.93 0.34 11.69
CA GLY A 269 22.80 1.01 12.63
C GLY A 269 24.28 0.73 12.35
N GLY A 270 25.13 1.72 12.60
CA GLY A 270 26.59 1.56 12.51
C GLY A 270 27.15 0.64 13.61
N GLY A 271 28.25 -0.05 13.34
CA GLY A 271 28.97 -0.83 14.34
C GLY A 271 29.54 0.06 15.44
N GLY A 272 29.56 -0.44 16.69
CA GLY A 272 30.18 0.26 17.82
C GLY A 272 31.67 0.47 17.64
N GLY A 273 32.24 1.45 18.39
CA GLY A 273 33.65 1.85 18.29
C GLY A 273 34.64 0.70 18.56
N ALA A 274 35.85 0.82 18.05
CA ALA A 274 36.93 -0.13 18.26
C ALA A 274 37.62 0.06 19.63
N ILE A 275 38.12 -1.03 20.20
CA ILE A 275 39.01 -0.97 21.34
C ILE A 275 40.45 -0.91 20.83
N ALA A 276 41.16 0.14 21.28
CA ALA A 276 42.62 0.34 21.29
C ALA A 276 43.45 -0.02 20.06
N SER A 277 44.00 0.87 19.54
CA SER A 277 45.17 1.32 18.81
C SER A 277 44.77 2.10 17.57
N SER A 278 45.50 3.19 17.33
CA SER A 278 45.29 4.12 16.23
C SER A 278 45.06 3.39 14.90
N GLY A 279 43.98 3.76 14.19
CA GLY A 279 43.73 3.31 12.83
C GLY A 279 42.68 2.21 12.63
N TYR A 280 41.99 1.74 13.64
CA TYR A 280 40.90 0.76 13.49
C TYR A 280 39.52 1.44 13.49
N THR A 281 38.78 1.24 12.45
CA THR A 281 37.39 1.70 12.33
C THR A 281 36.45 0.51 12.27
N SER A 282 35.33 0.59 12.95
CA SER A 282 34.28 -0.42 12.92
C SER A 282 33.50 -0.41 11.60
N GLY A 283 32.80 -1.48 11.31
CA GLY A 283 31.95 -1.58 10.14
C GLY A 283 30.79 -0.59 10.17
N GLY A 284 30.50 0.03 9.05
CA GLY A 284 29.29 0.84 8.88
C GLY A 284 28.06 -0.01 8.67
N GLY A 285 26.89 0.47 9.08
CA GLY A 285 25.62 -0.20 8.81
C GLY A 285 25.21 -0.10 7.35
N GLY A 286 24.44 -1.07 6.86
CA GLY A 286 23.86 -1.03 5.52
C GLY A 286 22.80 0.07 5.37
N GLY A 287 22.67 0.64 4.19
CA GLY A 287 21.58 1.56 3.84
C GLY A 287 20.24 0.83 3.68
N GLY A 288 19.14 1.49 3.97
CA GLY A 288 17.81 0.92 3.73
C GLY A 288 17.43 0.92 2.24
N GLY A 289 16.57 -0.03 1.84
CA GLY A 289 15.99 -0.04 0.50
C GLY A 289 15.10 1.18 0.24
N TYR A 290 14.95 1.57 -1.01
CA TYR A 290 14.10 2.71 -1.40
C TYR A 290 12.61 2.33 -1.45
N GLY A 291 11.73 3.34 -1.43
CA GLY A 291 10.32 3.19 -1.76
C GLY A 291 10.11 3.19 -3.29
N ILE A 292 9.36 2.22 -3.79
CA ILE A 292 8.97 2.11 -5.20
C ILE A 292 7.47 1.95 -5.28
N SER A 293 6.78 2.85 -5.98
CA SER A 293 5.34 2.76 -6.23
C SER A 293 5.05 2.80 -7.72
N ILE A 294 4.18 1.90 -8.20
CA ILE A 294 3.75 1.82 -9.61
C ILE A 294 2.23 1.83 -9.64
N ILE A 295 1.65 2.84 -10.29
CA ILE A 295 0.20 3.02 -10.40
C ILE A 295 -0.15 3.18 -11.88
N ALA A 296 -0.88 2.23 -12.45
CA ALA A 296 -1.21 2.19 -13.87
C ALA A 296 -2.52 1.42 -14.12
N PRO A 297 -3.19 1.60 -15.28
CA PRO A 297 -4.34 0.75 -15.65
C PRO A 297 -3.94 -0.71 -15.85
N GLU A 298 -2.76 -0.96 -16.38
CA GLU A 298 -2.23 -2.29 -16.62
C GLU A 298 -0.74 -2.34 -16.23
N VAL A 299 -0.36 -3.38 -15.48
CA VAL A 299 1.04 -3.66 -15.13
C VAL A 299 1.36 -5.09 -15.54
N ALA A 300 2.38 -5.24 -16.40
CA ALA A 300 2.92 -6.52 -16.81
C ALA A 300 4.39 -6.62 -16.39
N LEU A 301 4.67 -7.50 -15.44
CA LEU A 301 6.01 -7.86 -14.99
C LEU A 301 6.36 -9.18 -15.68
N LEU A 302 7.28 -9.13 -16.64
CA LEU A 302 7.60 -10.27 -17.48
C LEU A 302 8.57 -11.23 -16.78
N GLU A 303 8.63 -12.46 -17.27
CA GLU A 303 9.58 -13.45 -16.78
C GLU A 303 11.04 -12.93 -16.92
N GLY A 304 11.85 -13.17 -15.89
CA GLY A 304 13.23 -12.68 -15.82
C GLY A 304 13.36 -11.22 -15.39
N SER A 305 12.26 -10.45 -15.26
CA SER A 305 12.33 -9.10 -14.70
C SER A 305 12.48 -9.11 -13.19
N LYS A 306 13.00 -8.01 -12.64
CA LYS A 306 13.19 -7.85 -11.19
C LYS A 306 12.76 -6.45 -10.73
N ILE A 307 12.08 -6.38 -9.61
CA ILE A 307 11.88 -5.14 -8.84
C ILE A 307 12.40 -5.40 -7.44
N SER A 308 13.43 -4.67 -7.02
CA SER A 308 14.01 -4.86 -5.70
C SER A 308 14.19 -3.56 -4.95
N ALA A 309 13.93 -3.64 -3.65
CA ALA A 309 14.13 -2.59 -2.66
C ALA A 309 14.77 -3.20 -1.40
N ASP A 310 15.77 -4.06 -1.59
CA ASP A 310 16.44 -4.75 -0.49
C ASP A 310 17.31 -3.79 0.30
N GLY A 311 17.47 -4.03 1.60
CA GLY A 311 18.42 -3.34 2.44
C GLY A 311 19.86 -3.73 2.10
N GLY A 312 20.80 -2.78 2.27
CA GLY A 312 22.23 -3.02 2.11
C GLY A 312 22.79 -3.84 3.27
N ASN A 313 23.82 -4.63 3.01
CA ASN A 313 24.51 -5.38 4.06
C ASN A 313 25.36 -4.47 4.94
N GLY A 314 25.49 -4.83 6.22
CA GLY A 314 26.47 -4.24 7.11
C GLY A 314 27.88 -4.70 6.77
N GLU A 315 28.89 -3.84 7.06
CA GLU A 315 30.29 -4.16 6.87
C GLU A 315 30.78 -5.09 7.98
N ASN A 316 31.66 -6.02 7.61
CA ASN A 316 32.25 -6.95 8.55
C ASN A 316 33.22 -6.28 9.54
N GLY A 317 33.26 -6.78 10.77
CA GLY A 317 34.36 -6.52 11.68
C GLY A 317 35.61 -7.29 11.27
N ASN A 318 36.52 -6.67 10.52
CA ASN A 318 37.65 -7.34 9.87
C ASN A 318 38.93 -7.38 10.73
N SER A 319 38.89 -6.97 11.96
CA SER A 319 40.02 -7.05 12.89
C SER A 319 39.62 -7.46 14.29
N TYR A 320 40.60 -7.80 15.10
CA TYR A 320 40.43 -8.16 16.50
C TYR A 320 39.69 -7.09 17.34
N TYR A 321 39.72 -5.85 16.87
CA TYR A 321 39.27 -4.66 17.61
C TYR A 321 38.08 -3.94 16.95
N THR A 322 37.46 -4.51 15.90
CA THR A 322 36.39 -3.86 15.16
C THR A 322 35.08 -4.60 15.30
N ALA A 323 34.00 -3.87 15.55
CA ALA A 323 32.66 -4.38 15.56
C ALA A 323 32.01 -4.37 14.16
N PRO A 324 31.16 -5.32 13.83
CA PRO A 324 30.43 -5.31 12.58
C PRO A 324 29.29 -4.29 12.53
N GLY A 325 28.90 -3.86 11.36
CA GLY A 325 27.72 -3.04 11.13
C GLY A 325 26.44 -3.85 11.03
N GLY A 326 25.32 -3.28 11.38
CA GLY A 326 23.99 -3.88 11.19
C GLY A 326 23.55 -3.85 9.72
N GLY A 327 22.65 -4.76 9.35
CA GLY A 327 22.00 -4.75 8.03
C GLY A 327 20.99 -3.61 7.89
N GLY A 328 20.82 -3.07 6.69
CA GLY A 328 19.76 -2.10 6.37
C GLY A 328 18.39 -2.77 6.26
N GLY A 329 17.32 -2.08 6.62
CA GLY A 329 15.95 -2.58 6.43
C GLY A 329 15.57 -2.61 4.95
N GLY A 330 14.70 -3.54 4.55
CA GLY A 330 14.08 -3.54 3.23
C GLY A 330 13.18 -2.33 3.02
N GLY A 331 13.02 -1.92 1.77
CA GLY A 331 12.17 -0.80 1.37
C GLY A 331 10.70 -1.18 1.23
N THR A 332 9.95 -0.32 0.57
CA THR A 332 8.53 -0.54 0.31
C THR A 332 8.28 -0.62 -1.19
N ILE A 333 7.60 -1.68 -1.64
CA ILE A 333 7.18 -1.82 -3.04
C ILE A 333 5.66 -1.87 -3.09
N ILE A 334 5.05 -0.95 -3.85
CA ILE A 334 3.60 -0.87 -4.03
C ILE A 334 3.30 -0.92 -5.53
N ILE A 335 2.50 -1.90 -5.96
CA ILE A 335 2.03 -2.02 -7.34
C ILE A 335 0.51 -2.06 -7.34
N ILE A 336 -0.09 -1.08 -7.99
CA ILE A 336 -1.54 -0.93 -8.04
C ILE A 336 -1.99 -0.81 -9.49
N SER A 337 -2.91 -1.67 -9.89
CA SER A 337 -3.41 -1.68 -11.27
C SER A 337 -4.78 -2.35 -11.37
N ASN A 338 -5.52 -2.07 -12.45
CA ASN A 338 -6.75 -2.81 -12.74
C ASN A 338 -6.42 -4.23 -13.20
N THR A 339 -5.33 -4.39 -13.95
CA THR A 339 -4.86 -5.70 -14.43
C THR A 339 -3.38 -5.87 -14.13
N ILE A 340 -3.03 -6.96 -13.44
CA ILE A 340 -1.64 -7.28 -13.09
C ILE A 340 -1.29 -8.66 -13.62
N LYS A 341 -0.22 -8.74 -14.42
CA LYS A 341 0.49 -9.98 -14.75
C LYS A 341 1.84 -9.94 -14.05
N ASN A 342 2.07 -10.84 -13.12
CA ASN A 342 3.32 -10.85 -12.34
C ASN A 342 4.05 -12.18 -12.49
N ASN A 343 5.09 -12.17 -13.31
CA ASN A 343 6.06 -13.26 -13.47
C ASN A 343 7.48 -12.83 -13.06
N ALA A 344 7.60 -11.67 -12.39
CA ALA A 344 8.87 -11.11 -11.94
C ALA A 344 9.29 -11.60 -10.55
N VAL A 345 10.55 -11.39 -10.23
CA VAL A 345 11.03 -11.42 -8.85
C VAL A 345 10.81 -10.04 -8.23
N VAL A 346 9.99 -9.97 -7.18
CA VAL A 346 9.77 -8.75 -6.39
C VAL A 346 10.33 -8.97 -5.00
N SER A 347 11.28 -8.12 -4.55
CA SER A 347 12.00 -8.30 -3.29
C SER A 347 12.15 -7.00 -2.51
N ALA A 348 11.95 -7.08 -1.21
CA ALA A 348 12.22 -6.03 -0.23
C ALA A 348 12.82 -6.66 1.03
N ALA A 349 13.86 -7.49 0.86
CA ALA A 349 14.53 -8.17 1.95
C ALA A 349 15.33 -7.20 2.82
N GLY A 350 15.52 -7.51 4.10
CA GLY A 350 16.50 -6.83 4.94
C GLY A 350 17.94 -7.20 4.51
N GLY A 351 18.86 -6.29 4.74
CA GLY A 351 20.28 -6.54 4.55
C GLY A 351 20.84 -7.42 5.66
N ILE A 352 21.88 -8.17 5.35
CA ILE A 352 22.56 -9.04 6.30
C ILE A 352 23.53 -8.21 7.13
N ALA A 353 23.58 -8.46 8.44
CA ALA A 353 24.57 -7.85 9.32
C ALA A 353 25.98 -8.31 8.97
N GLY A 354 26.96 -7.47 9.24
CA GLY A 354 28.35 -7.84 9.10
C GLY A 354 28.75 -8.95 10.09
N GLU A 355 29.70 -9.76 9.68
CA GLU A 355 30.26 -10.81 10.53
C GLU A 355 31.29 -10.28 11.52
N ARG A 356 31.31 -10.86 12.72
CA ARG A 356 32.33 -10.57 13.71
C ARG A 356 33.51 -11.56 13.61
N THR A 357 34.70 -11.05 13.80
CA THR A 357 35.92 -11.89 13.79
C THR A 357 36.16 -12.64 15.10
N ARG A 358 35.53 -12.23 16.22
CA ARG A 358 35.65 -12.88 17.56
C ARG A 358 34.42 -12.76 18.45
N ASN A 359 34.25 -13.72 19.34
CA ASN A 359 33.12 -13.86 20.27
C ASN A 359 33.04 -12.79 21.39
N ARG A 360 33.92 -11.81 21.45
CA ARG A 360 33.93 -10.78 22.48
C ARG A 360 33.06 -9.59 22.20
N TYR A 361 32.55 -9.44 20.98
CA TYR A 361 31.73 -8.32 20.54
C TYR A 361 30.26 -8.70 20.49
N GLN A 362 29.40 -7.72 20.68
CA GLN A 362 27.97 -7.90 20.46
C GLN A 362 27.74 -8.27 18.98
N VAL A 363 26.77 -9.11 18.74
CA VAL A 363 26.35 -9.49 17.40
C VAL A 363 25.63 -8.30 16.78
N ALA A 364 26.00 -7.92 15.58
CA ALA A 364 25.15 -7.03 14.77
C ALA A 364 23.88 -7.80 14.34
N VAL A 365 22.82 -7.07 14.04
CA VAL A 365 21.53 -7.64 13.70
C VAL A 365 21.22 -7.37 12.23
N ASP A 366 20.63 -8.35 11.56
CA ASP A 366 20.12 -8.20 10.20
C ASP A 366 19.03 -7.13 10.16
N GLY A 367 18.88 -6.48 9.02
CA GLY A 367 17.75 -5.59 8.75
C GLY A 367 16.46 -6.39 8.63
N GLU A 368 15.34 -5.78 9.01
CA GLU A 368 14.04 -6.40 8.79
C GLU A 368 13.61 -6.29 7.33
N ALA A 369 12.79 -7.24 6.90
CA ALA A 369 12.18 -7.18 5.59
C ALA A 369 11.23 -5.97 5.50
N GLY A 370 11.20 -5.35 4.34
CA GLY A 370 10.26 -4.28 4.01
C GLY A 370 8.88 -4.82 3.63
N THR A 371 8.08 -3.97 3.00
CA THR A 371 6.70 -4.29 2.64
C THR A 371 6.54 -4.39 1.14
N ILE A 372 5.86 -5.44 0.67
CA ILE A 372 5.45 -5.60 -0.73
C ILE A 372 3.92 -5.64 -0.78
N THR A 373 3.33 -4.71 -1.50
CA THR A 373 1.89 -4.66 -1.75
C THR A 373 1.62 -4.71 -3.25
N ILE A 374 1.00 -5.78 -3.72
CA ILE A 374 0.55 -5.92 -5.10
C ILE A 374 -0.97 -5.99 -5.08
N LYS A 375 -1.63 -4.94 -5.59
CA LYS A 375 -3.08 -4.78 -5.50
C LYS A 375 -3.72 -4.67 -6.87
N GLN A 376 -4.51 -5.67 -7.24
CA GLN A 376 -5.37 -5.58 -8.41
C GLN A 376 -6.73 -5.01 -8.01
N LEU A 377 -7.17 -3.95 -8.69
CA LEU A 377 -8.39 -3.21 -8.36
C LEU A 377 -9.65 -3.83 -9.01
N GLY A 378 -9.51 -4.75 -9.92
CA GLY A 378 -10.63 -5.24 -10.74
C GLY A 378 -11.03 -4.23 -11.84
N ALA A 379 -11.90 -4.64 -12.74
CA ALA A 379 -12.50 -3.72 -13.70
C ALA A 379 -13.41 -2.74 -12.94
N LEU A 380 -13.15 -1.44 -13.09
CA LEU A 380 -14.04 -0.36 -12.67
C LEU A 380 -15.15 -0.23 -13.69
#